data_aaf9d8a991a9b6380af6fcb9651d2520
#
_entry.id   aaf9d8a991a9b6380af6fcb9651d2520
#
_cell.length_a   1.000
_cell.length_b   1.000
_cell.length_c   1.000
_cell.angle_alpha   90.00
_cell.angle_beta   90.00
_cell.angle_gamma   90.00
#
_symmetry.space_group_name_H-M   'P 1'
#
loop_
_entity.id
_entity.type
_entity.pdbx_description
1 polymer ?
#
loop_
_entity_poly.entity_id
_entity_poly.type
_entity_poly.pdbx_seq_one_letter_code
_entity_poly.pdbx_strand_id
1 'polypeptide(L)'
;MADSKRYVLRDPVHLDIEFPYKYFSLVNTTEFQRLSRIKQLSCEYLVFPTASHTRFSHSIGTYHVMGLLIDHLEGILNSYGIEVTQEQRDLALCSALLHDIGHGPFSHTFEKIFGLGNHEDWTVKIMRDPDSQINRSLTQNFSEPFVEKLAAIFTGGSDESGESEENIMTLISQLISSQIDADRMDYLLRDSYFTSISNGNYDIRRLIKSLDVACQESKFRICVNEKYISSIEEYIMARYYMHKEAYQHPVKVQMEAMLVKIFARARELYLTGKTLFAD
;
A
#
# COMPACT_ATOMS: atom_id res chain seq x y z
N MET A 1 29.19 -4.22 -5.29
CA MET A 1 28.82 -5.26 -6.30
C MET A 1 27.40 -5.84 -6.13
N ALA A 2 26.71 -5.67 -5.01
CA ALA A 2 25.32 -6.14 -4.85
C ALA A 2 24.30 -5.22 -5.55
N ASP A 3 24.60 -3.96 -5.74
CA ASP A 3 23.69 -2.92 -6.24
C ASP A 3 23.39 -3.00 -7.76
N SER A 4 24.09 -3.84 -8.51
CA SER A 4 23.87 -4.01 -9.95
C SER A 4 22.87 -5.12 -10.30
N LYS A 5 22.45 -5.92 -9.33
CA LYS A 5 21.54 -7.04 -9.58
C LYS A 5 20.08 -6.58 -9.49
N ARG A 6 19.39 -6.65 -10.63
CA ARG A 6 17.95 -6.39 -10.71
C ARG A 6 17.17 -7.69 -10.77
N TYR A 7 16.04 -7.72 -10.09
CA TYR A 7 15.08 -8.81 -10.13
C TYR A 7 13.82 -8.33 -10.83
N VAL A 8 13.20 -9.19 -11.60
CA VAL A 8 11.97 -8.86 -12.34
C VAL A 8 10.87 -9.80 -11.90
N LEU A 9 9.74 -9.24 -11.51
CA LEU A 9 8.51 -9.97 -11.24
C LEU A 9 7.48 -9.63 -12.31
N ARG A 10 6.86 -10.66 -12.89
CA ARG A 10 5.80 -10.48 -13.88
C ARG A 10 4.46 -10.32 -13.16
N ASP A 11 3.79 -9.21 -13.43
CA ASP A 11 2.49 -8.85 -12.86
C ASP A 11 1.43 -8.71 -13.97
N PRO A 12 0.19 -9.19 -13.78
CA PRO A 12 -0.83 -9.15 -14.84
C PRO A 12 -1.36 -7.73 -15.10
N VAL A 13 -1.20 -6.79 -14.16
CA VAL A 13 -1.67 -5.40 -14.25
C VAL A 13 -0.56 -4.48 -14.77
N HIS A 14 0.62 -4.58 -14.17
CA HIS A 14 1.75 -3.66 -14.42
C HIS A 14 2.86 -4.26 -15.29
N LEU A 15 2.71 -5.51 -15.74
CA LEU A 15 3.68 -6.23 -16.55
C LEU A 15 4.98 -6.53 -15.78
N ASP A 16 6.13 -6.12 -16.29
CA ASP A 16 7.42 -6.39 -15.66
C ASP A 16 7.74 -5.31 -14.61
N ILE A 17 7.82 -5.73 -13.35
CA ILE A 17 8.18 -4.86 -12.22
C ILE A 17 9.61 -5.17 -11.82
N GLU A 18 10.49 -4.19 -11.93
CA GLU A 18 11.90 -4.31 -11.62
C GLU A 18 12.19 -3.91 -10.17
N PHE A 19 13.04 -4.71 -9.52
CA PHE A 19 13.49 -4.48 -8.16
C PHE A 19 15.03 -4.44 -8.10
N PRO A 20 15.65 -3.32 -7.71
CA PRO A 20 16.98 -3.34 -7.13
C PRO A 20 17.07 -4.26 -5.92
N TYR A 21 18.25 -4.85 -5.67
CA TYR A 21 18.43 -5.84 -4.59
C TYR A 21 17.92 -5.36 -3.22
N LYS A 22 18.16 -4.10 -2.88
CA LYS A 22 17.78 -3.51 -1.58
C LYS A 22 16.27 -3.60 -1.29
N TYR A 23 15.40 -3.43 -2.29
CA TYR A 23 13.96 -3.60 -2.13
C TYR A 23 13.53 -5.07 -2.27
N PHE A 24 14.19 -5.82 -3.17
CA PHE A 24 13.88 -7.23 -3.33
C PHE A 24 14.22 -8.06 -2.08
N SER A 25 15.20 -7.64 -1.29
CA SER A 25 15.53 -8.28 -0.01
C SER A 25 14.38 -8.19 0.98
N LEU A 26 13.58 -7.11 0.97
CA LEU A 26 12.36 -6.96 1.77
C LEU A 26 11.27 -7.93 1.31
N VAL A 27 11.10 -8.09 0.00
CA VAL A 27 10.13 -9.04 -0.59
C VAL A 27 10.44 -10.47 -0.15
N ASN A 28 11.71 -10.84 0.03
CA ASN A 28 12.12 -12.19 0.42
C ASN A 28 12.00 -12.49 1.92
N THR A 29 11.57 -11.55 2.74
CA THR A 29 11.38 -11.77 4.18
C THR A 29 10.16 -12.63 4.47
N THR A 30 10.18 -13.37 5.58
CA THR A 30 9.06 -14.23 6.00
C THR A 30 7.77 -13.43 6.19
N GLU A 31 7.89 -12.24 6.78
CA GLU A 31 6.77 -11.34 7.06
C GLU A 31 6.13 -10.86 5.75
N PHE A 32 6.91 -10.50 4.74
CA PHE A 32 6.39 -10.10 3.45
C PHE A 32 5.80 -11.29 2.67
N GLN A 33 6.49 -12.43 2.65
CA GLN A 33 6.02 -13.66 2.00
C GLN A 33 4.70 -14.18 2.58
N ARG A 34 4.41 -13.89 3.85
CA ARG A 34 3.12 -14.18 4.50
C ARG A 34 1.94 -13.56 3.73
N LEU A 35 2.12 -12.37 3.12
CA LEU A 35 1.09 -11.68 2.35
C LEU A 35 0.61 -12.50 1.14
N SER A 36 1.41 -13.42 0.63
CA SER A 36 1.01 -14.33 -0.47
C SER A 36 -0.14 -15.28 -0.09
N ARG A 37 -0.41 -15.44 1.21
CA ARG A 37 -1.50 -16.27 1.75
C ARG A 37 -2.69 -15.45 2.23
N ILE A 38 -2.64 -14.12 2.13
CA ILE A 38 -3.71 -13.20 2.54
C ILE A 38 -4.37 -12.63 1.29
N LYS A 39 -5.62 -13.00 1.07
CA LYS A 39 -6.40 -12.48 -0.07
C LYS A 39 -6.70 -11.00 0.12
N GLN A 40 -6.56 -10.21 -0.95
CA GLN A 40 -6.84 -8.77 -0.97
C GLN A 40 -8.31 -8.49 -0.63
N LEU A 41 -9.21 -9.19 -1.27
CA LEU A 41 -10.65 -8.95 -1.18
C LEU A 41 -11.38 -9.91 -0.22
N SER A 42 -10.65 -10.45 0.78
CA SER A 42 -11.28 -11.29 1.82
C SER A 42 -12.12 -12.44 1.23
N CYS A 43 -13.44 -12.38 1.38
CA CYS A 43 -14.39 -13.42 0.95
C CYS A 43 -14.96 -13.19 -0.46
N GLU A 44 -14.55 -12.15 -1.18
CA GLU A 44 -15.16 -11.81 -2.48
C GLU A 44 -14.96 -12.90 -3.56
N TYR A 45 -13.96 -13.78 -3.41
CA TYR A 45 -13.77 -14.93 -4.28
C TYR A 45 -14.98 -15.90 -4.28
N LEU A 46 -15.88 -15.81 -3.30
CA LEU A 46 -17.14 -16.56 -3.28
C LEU A 46 -18.18 -15.98 -4.25
N VAL A 47 -18.03 -14.74 -4.65
CA VAL A 47 -18.87 -14.05 -5.64
C VAL A 47 -18.14 -13.98 -6.98
N PHE A 48 -16.87 -13.60 -6.94
CA PHE A 48 -15.99 -13.47 -8.10
C PHE A 48 -14.88 -14.54 -8.00
N PRO A 49 -15.04 -15.72 -8.61
CA PRO A 49 -14.14 -16.86 -8.39
C PRO A 49 -12.67 -16.56 -8.72
N THR A 50 -12.42 -15.60 -9.61
CA THR A 50 -11.07 -15.14 -10.00
C THR A 50 -10.48 -14.13 -9.04
N ALA A 51 -11.24 -13.55 -8.10
CA ALA A 51 -10.77 -12.59 -7.11
C ALA A 51 -9.96 -13.28 -5.98
N SER A 52 -8.91 -13.98 -6.39
CA SER A 52 -8.02 -14.75 -5.51
C SER A 52 -6.64 -14.12 -5.32
N HIS A 53 -6.41 -12.94 -5.90
CA HIS A 53 -5.17 -12.19 -5.75
C HIS A 53 -4.92 -11.81 -4.29
N THR A 54 -3.67 -11.59 -3.97
CA THR A 54 -3.20 -11.49 -2.59
C THR A 54 -2.62 -10.11 -2.30
N ARG A 55 -2.49 -9.79 -1.02
CA ARG A 55 -1.80 -8.57 -0.58
C ARG A 55 -0.35 -8.52 -1.05
N PHE A 56 0.29 -9.66 -1.24
CA PHE A 56 1.63 -9.75 -1.82
C PHE A 56 1.69 -9.10 -3.22
N SER A 57 0.82 -9.51 -4.14
CA SER A 57 0.80 -8.94 -5.50
C SER A 57 0.38 -7.47 -5.51
N HIS A 58 -0.52 -7.06 -4.61
CA HIS A 58 -0.90 -5.67 -4.42
C HIS A 58 0.27 -4.81 -3.92
N SER A 59 0.96 -5.21 -2.85
CA SER A 59 2.11 -4.46 -2.32
C SER A 59 3.23 -4.27 -3.36
N ILE A 60 3.45 -5.29 -4.21
CA ILE A 60 4.39 -5.20 -5.34
C ILE A 60 3.91 -4.18 -6.38
N GLY A 61 2.61 -4.18 -6.70
CA GLY A 61 2.02 -3.21 -7.62
C GLY A 61 2.05 -1.79 -7.06
N THR A 62 1.74 -1.61 -5.78
CA THR A 62 1.81 -0.31 -5.08
C THR A 62 3.23 0.27 -5.12
N TYR A 63 4.25 -0.58 -4.89
CA TYR A 63 5.66 -0.19 -5.07
C TYR A 63 5.93 0.32 -6.50
N HIS A 64 5.44 -0.39 -7.52
CA HIS A 64 5.62 0.03 -8.92
C HIS A 64 4.96 1.38 -9.21
N VAL A 65 3.70 1.54 -8.78
CA VAL A 65 2.94 2.78 -8.96
C VAL A 65 3.62 3.95 -8.24
N MET A 66 4.13 3.72 -7.02
CA MET A 66 4.90 4.72 -6.29
C MET A 66 6.16 5.15 -7.07
N GLY A 67 6.87 4.21 -7.69
CA GLY A 67 8.00 4.53 -8.56
C GLY A 67 7.61 5.48 -9.71
N LEU A 68 6.50 5.18 -10.39
CA LEU A 68 5.98 6.04 -11.46
C LEU A 68 5.57 7.44 -10.97
N LEU A 69 4.97 7.52 -9.78
CA LEU A 69 4.57 8.77 -9.15
C LEU A 69 5.78 9.63 -8.78
N ILE A 70 6.79 9.04 -8.15
CA ILE A 70 8.02 9.76 -7.77
C ILE A 70 8.76 10.24 -9.02
N ASP A 71 8.93 9.39 -10.05
CA ASP A 71 9.57 9.78 -11.31
C ASP A 71 8.87 10.97 -11.98
N HIS A 72 7.53 10.99 -11.92
CA HIS A 72 6.74 12.11 -12.45
C HIS A 72 6.91 13.39 -11.61
N LEU A 73 6.82 13.29 -10.29
CA LEU A 73 6.91 14.45 -9.40
C LEU A 73 8.32 15.03 -9.31
N GLU A 74 9.37 14.20 -9.40
CA GLU A 74 10.76 14.68 -9.49
C GLU A 74 10.94 15.69 -10.65
N GLY A 75 10.33 15.39 -11.81
CA GLY A 75 10.36 16.31 -12.96
C GLY A 75 9.74 17.67 -12.65
N ILE A 76 8.65 17.69 -11.89
CA ILE A 76 7.95 18.91 -11.48
C ILE A 76 8.77 19.67 -10.42
N LEU A 77 9.20 18.97 -9.36
CA LEU A 77 9.96 19.54 -8.25
C LEU A 77 11.28 20.17 -8.70
N ASN A 78 11.96 19.51 -9.64
CA ASN A 78 13.18 20.05 -10.27
C ASN A 78 12.92 21.41 -10.95
N SER A 79 11.74 21.66 -11.52
CA SER A 79 11.38 22.96 -12.10
C SER A 79 11.25 24.07 -11.05
N TYR A 80 11.00 23.71 -9.78
CA TYR A 80 11.02 24.60 -8.62
C TYR A 80 12.40 24.69 -7.93
N GLY A 81 13.44 24.05 -8.49
CA GLY A 81 14.78 24.00 -7.90
C GLY A 81 14.90 23.08 -6.68
N ILE A 82 13.99 22.13 -6.56
CA ILE A 82 13.94 21.16 -5.45
C ILE A 82 14.34 19.80 -5.96
N GLU A 83 15.39 19.24 -5.38
CA GLU A 83 15.90 17.91 -5.69
C GLU A 83 15.39 16.89 -4.67
N VAL A 84 14.80 15.79 -5.14
CA VAL A 84 14.41 14.67 -4.30
C VAL A 84 15.65 13.80 -4.04
N THR A 85 16.03 13.65 -2.79
CA THR A 85 17.19 12.86 -2.42
C THR A 85 16.92 11.35 -2.60
N GLN A 86 17.99 10.56 -2.73
CA GLN A 86 17.88 9.11 -2.82
C GLN A 86 17.22 8.51 -1.57
N GLU A 87 17.49 9.06 -0.39
CA GLU A 87 16.84 8.62 0.87
C GLU A 87 15.34 8.85 0.85
N GLN A 88 14.88 10.02 0.39
CA GLN A 88 13.45 10.33 0.26
C GLN A 88 12.75 9.42 -0.75
N ARG A 89 13.43 9.14 -1.88
CA ARG A 89 12.94 8.16 -2.86
C ARG A 89 12.84 6.77 -2.23
N ASP A 90 13.84 6.36 -1.47
CA ASP A 90 13.86 5.07 -0.79
C ASP A 90 12.74 4.98 0.25
N LEU A 91 12.48 6.03 1.01
CA LEU A 91 11.37 6.11 1.97
C LEU A 91 10.02 5.94 1.28
N ALA A 92 9.79 6.63 0.16
CA ALA A 92 8.55 6.50 -0.61
C ALA A 92 8.35 5.06 -1.15
N LEU A 93 9.38 4.46 -1.73
CA LEU A 93 9.29 3.11 -2.29
C LEU A 93 9.14 2.03 -1.20
N CYS A 94 9.86 2.15 -0.08
CA CYS A 94 9.73 1.23 1.04
C CYS A 94 8.38 1.36 1.74
N SER A 95 7.85 2.58 1.90
CA SER A 95 6.52 2.76 2.50
C SER A 95 5.42 2.15 1.64
N ALA A 96 5.46 2.35 0.32
CA ALA A 96 4.52 1.72 -0.61
C ALA A 96 4.64 0.18 -0.62
N LEU A 97 5.86 -0.36 -0.54
CA LEU A 97 6.07 -1.81 -0.49
C LEU A 97 5.55 -2.43 0.81
N LEU A 98 5.73 -1.75 1.94
CA LEU A 98 5.48 -2.30 3.28
C LEU A 98 4.15 -1.86 3.93
N HIS A 99 3.34 -1.00 3.26
CA HIS A 99 2.13 -0.43 3.87
C HIS A 99 1.16 -1.50 4.42
N ASP A 100 1.04 -2.61 3.74
CA ASP A 100 0.11 -3.70 4.05
C ASP A 100 0.69 -4.84 4.91
N ILE A 101 2.00 -4.73 5.32
CA ILE A 101 2.67 -5.84 5.99
C ILE A 101 2.06 -6.19 7.34
N GLY A 102 1.37 -5.26 7.98
CA GLY A 102 0.68 -5.46 9.26
C GLY A 102 -0.67 -6.17 9.16
N HIS A 103 -1.23 -6.34 7.96
CA HIS A 103 -2.54 -6.99 7.82
C HIS A 103 -2.53 -8.47 8.18
N GLY A 104 -3.58 -8.88 8.90
CA GLY A 104 -3.93 -10.28 9.16
C GLY A 104 -4.90 -10.86 8.13
N PRO A 105 -5.23 -12.16 8.23
CA PRO A 105 -6.28 -12.79 7.43
C PRO A 105 -7.62 -12.07 7.62
N PHE A 106 -8.38 -11.89 6.55
CA PHE A 106 -9.66 -11.17 6.55
C PHE A 106 -9.59 -9.72 6.99
N SER A 107 -8.38 -9.15 7.04
CA SER A 107 -8.10 -7.71 7.15
C SER A 107 -8.89 -7.02 8.27
N HIS A 108 -9.64 -5.97 7.94
CA HIS A 108 -10.39 -5.16 8.90
C HIS A 108 -11.42 -5.92 9.74
N THR A 109 -11.93 -7.07 9.26
CA THR A 109 -12.86 -7.90 10.05
C THR A 109 -12.15 -8.51 11.26
N PHE A 110 -10.92 -8.98 11.07
CA PHE A 110 -10.09 -9.53 12.15
C PHE A 110 -9.69 -8.43 13.16
N GLU A 111 -9.22 -7.29 12.67
CA GLU A 111 -8.79 -6.15 13.49
C GLU A 111 -9.91 -5.67 14.44
N LYS A 112 -11.12 -5.48 13.90
CA LYS A 112 -12.28 -5.01 14.68
C LYS A 112 -12.67 -5.92 15.85
N ILE A 113 -12.46 -7.22 15.71
CA ILE A 113 -12.96 -8.19 16.71
C ILE A 113 -11.92 -8.43 17.81
N PHE A 114 -10.65 -8.51 17.43
CA PHE A 114 -9.61 -8.82 18.40
C PHE A 114 -9.09 -7.60 19.14
N GLY A 115 -9.36 -6.36 18.64
CA GLY A 115 -8.99 -5.12 19.30
C GLY A 115 -7.47 -4.96 19.47
N LEU A 116 -6.69 -5.56 18.56
CA LEU A 116 -5.22 -5.63 18.64
C LEU A 116 -4.51 -4.43 18.00
N GLY A 117 -5.21 -3.33 17.77
CA GLY A 117 -4.73 -2.18 16.99
C GLY A 117 -5.09 -2.32 15.50
N ASN A 118 -4.74 -1.31 14.71
CA ASN A 118 -4.92 -1.34 13.26
C ASN A 118 -3.68 -1.97 12.57
N HIS A 119 -3.78 -2.22 11.27
CA HIS A 119 -2.68 -2.78 10.49
C HIS A 119 -1.46 -1.85 10.40
N GLU A 120 -1.66 -0.52 10.47
CA GLU A 120 -0.55 0.44 10.48
C GLU A 120 0.28 0.31 11.77
N ASP A 121 -0.37 0.16 12.94
CA ASP A 121 0.32 -0.11 14.20
C ASP A 121 1.16 -1.40 14.13
N TRP A 122 0.61 -2.44 13.48
CA TRP A 122 1.34 -3.70 13.28
C TRP A 122 2.47 -3.56 12.27
N THR A 123 2.27 -2.78 11.20
CA THR A 123 3.31 -2.45 10.23
C THR A 123 4.51 -1.81 10.95
N VAL A 124 4.27 -0.79 11.77
CA VAL A 124 5.31 -0.13 12.57
C VAL A 124 5.98 -1.08 13.56
N LYS A 125 5.21 -1.92 14.27
CA LYS A 125 5.78 -2.92 15.18
C LYS A 125 6.70 -3.89 14.47
N ILE A 126 6.30 -4.43 13.31
CA ILE A 126 7.13 -5.36 12.52
C ILE A 126 8.41 -4.67 12.03
N MET A 127 8.32 -3.42 11.56
CA MET A 127 9.50 -2.67 11.11
C MET A 127 10.48 -2.37 12.25
N ARG A 128 10.01 -2.11 13.46
CA ARG A 128 10.84 -1.80 14.63
C ARG A 128 11.34 -3.03 15.40
N ASP A 129 10.76 -4.21 15.18
CA ASP A 129 11.14 -5.42 15.88
C ASP A 129 12.49 -5.94 15.36
N PRO A 130 13.57 -5.90 16.16
CA PRO A 130 14.91 -6.35 15.74
C PRO A 130 14.96 -7.84 15.41
N ASP A 131 13.99 -8.63 15.90
CA ASP A 131 13.88 -10.05 15.59
C ASP A 131 13.17 -10.31 14.26
N SER A 132 12.50 -9.31 13.67
CA SER A 132 11.90 -9.44 12.36
C SER A 132 12.95 -9.45 11.23
N GLN A 133 12.68 -10.18 10.16
CA GLN A 133 13.54 -10.15 8.98
C GLN A 133 13.42 -8.82 8.22
N ILE A 134 12.27 -8.15 8.32
CA ILE A 134 12.05 -6.81 7.75
C ILE A 134 12.98 -5.79 8.40
N ASN A 135 13.03 -5.71 9.74
CA ASN A 135 13.92 -4.78 10.44
C ASN A 135 15.38 -5.02 10.04
N ARG A 136 15.82 -6.28 10.08
CA ARG A 136 17.20 -6.65 9.70
C ARG A 136 17.52 -6.26 8.26
N SER A 137 16.60 -6.50 7.32
CA SER A 137 16.78 -6.13 5.91
C SER A 137 16.81 -4.61 5.72
N LEU A 138 15.93 -3.86 6.39
CA LEU A 138 15.92 -2.40 6.35
C LEU A 138 17.22 -1.82 6.92
N THR A 139 17.65 -2.28 8.10
CA THR A 139 18.89 -1.78 8.75
C THR A 139 20.12 -2.10 7.93
N GLN A 140 20.18 -3.30 7.32
CA GLN A 140 21.32 -3.73 6.51
C GLN A 140 21.45 -2.97 5.19
N ASN A 141 20.34 -2.65 4.51
CA ASN A 141 20.36 -2.05 3.18
C ASN A 141 20.23 -0.52 3.19
N PHE A 142 19.71 0.05 4.28
CA PHE A 142 19.54 1.51 4.41
C PHE A 142 20.28 2.02 5.64
N SER A 143 19.64 2.05 6.81
CA SER A 143 20.26 2.36 8.11
C SER A 143 19.23 2.21 9.23
N GLU A 144 19.67 2.20 10.49
CA GLU A 144 18.77 2.23 11.65
C GLU A 144 17.92 3.53 11.72
N PRO A 145 18.48 4.74 11.50
CA PRO A 145 17.68 5.97 11.44
C PRO A 145 16.62 5.96 10.32
N PHE A 146 16.89 5.29 9.20
CA PHE A 146 15.91 5.14 8.11
C PHE A 146 14.65 4.38 8.57
N VAL A 147 14.79 3.37 9.44
CA VAL A 147 13.65 2.62 9.97
C VAL A 147 12.71 3.54 10.75
N GLU A 148 13.25 4.45 11.56
CA GLU A 148 12.43 5.41 12.33
C GLU A 148 11.76 6.44 11.43
N LYS A 149 12.46 6.98 10.43
CA LYS A 149 11.86 7.87 9.42
C LYS A 149 10.73 7.17 8.66
N LEU A 150 10.94 5.91 8.27
CA LEU A 150 9.92 5.12 7.58
C LEU A 150 8.70 4.86 8.49
N ALA A 151 8.92 4.54 9.76
CA ALA A 151 7.84 4.35 10.73
C ALA A 151 7.03 5.62 10.98
N ALA A 152 7.68 6.79 10.97
CA ALA A 152 7.03 8.09 11.14
C ALA A 152 5.99 8.39 10.02
N ILE A 153 6.22 7.89 8.79
CA ILE A 153 5.26 8.05 7.69
C ILE A 153 3.91 7.41 8.04
N PHE A 154 3.90 6.26 8.72
CA PHE A 154 2.68 5.55 9.09
C PHE A 154 2.02 6.08 10.37
N THR A 155 2.76 6.77 11.24
CA THR A 155 2.23 7.30 12.50
C THR A 155 1.81 8.77 12.42
N GLY A 156 1.99 9.41 11.26
CA GLY A 156 1.69 10.84 11.10
C GLY A 156 2.62 11.76 11.90
N GLY A 157 3.79 11.26 12.30
CA GLY A 157 4.82 12.03 13.01
C GLY A 157 5.46 13.05 12.06
N SER A 158 5.49 14.33 12.47
CA SER A 158 6.34 15.32 11.83
C SER A 158 7.77 15.15 12.33
N ASP A 159 8.72 14.93 11.42
CA ASP A 159 10.14 14.98 11.75
C ASP A 159 10.55 16.46 11.97
N GLU A 160 11.48 16.73 12.89
CA GLU A 160 12.06 18.06 13.13
C GLU A 160 13.06 18.48 12.02
N SER A 161 12.84 18.01 10.80
CA SER A 161 13.63 18.31 9.61
C SER A 161 13.32 19.71 9.08
N GLY A 162 14.27 20.31 8.36
CA GLY A 162 14.11 21.67 7.82
C GLY A 162 12.91 21.80 6.86
N GLU A 163 12.37 23.01 6.71
CA GLU A 163 11.12 23.32 5.98
C GLU A 163 11.00 22.65 4.58
N SER A 164 12.10 22.52 3.86
CA SER A 164 12.15 21.87 2.53
C SER A 164 12.03 20.33 2.62
N GLU A 165 12.65 19.70 3.63
CA GLU A 165 12.60 18.26 3.85
C GLU A 165 11.23 17.84 4.36
N GLU A 166 10.64 18.60 5.28
CA GLU A 166 9.26 18.42 5.77
C GLU A 166 8.24 18.46 4.62
N ASN A 167 8.43 19.37 3.66
CA ASN A 167 7.56 19.49 2.50
C ASN A 167 7.60 18.23 1.59
N ILE A 168 8.77 17.67 1.33
CA ILE A 168 8.89 16.44 0.53
C ILE A 168 8.31 15.24 1.29
N MET A 169 8.55 15.13 2.59
CA MET A 169 7.96 14.07 3.42
C MET A 169 6.43 14.18 3.46
N THR A 170 5.89 15.39 3.48
CA THR A 170 4.43 15.62 3.36
C THR A 170 3.90 15.14 2.02
N LEU A 171 4.59 15.41 0.90
CA LEU A 171 4.20 14.88 -0.41
C LEU A 171 4.24 13.35 -0.44
N ILE A 172 5.29 12.73 0.09
CA ILE A 172 5.40 11.27 0.19
C ILE A 172 4.22 10.68 0.97
N SER A 173 3.87 11.28 2.12
CA SER A 173 2.72 10.85 2.92
C SER A 173 1.41 10.96 2.14
N GLN A 174 1.22 12.00 1.33
CA GLN A 174 0.06 12.15 0.44
C GLN A 174 0.03 11.07 -0.65
N LEU A 175 1.20 10.66 -1.18
CA LEU A 175 1.27 9.59 -2.19
C LEU A 175 0.95 8.20 -1.64
N ILE A 176 0.99 8.03 -0.32
CA ILE A 176 0.68 6.75 0.35
C ILE A 176 -0.74 6.75 0.90
N SER A 177 -1.20 7.88 1.42
CA SER A 177 -2.49 7.98 2.09
C SER A 177 -3.21 9.29 1.72
N SER A 178 -3.92 9.28 0.58
CA SER A 178 -4.76 10.39 0.14
C SER A 178 -5.95 9.86 -0.69
N GLN A 179 -6.64 10.73 -1.43
CA GLN A 179 -7.70 10.29 -2.35
C GLN A 179 -7.15 9.75 -3.68
N ILE A 180 -5.92 10.13 -4.03
CA ILE A 180 -5.22 9.73 -5.26
C ILE A 180 -3.81 9.32 -4.84
N ASP A 181 -3.69 8.12 -4.29
CA ASP A 181 -2.46 7.55 -3.77
C ASP A 181 -2.07 6.25 -4.51
N ALA A 182 -0.85 5.79 -4.30
CA ALA A 182 -0.31 4.60 -4.95
C ALA A 182 -1.09 3.33 -4.60
N ASP A 183 -1.56 3.23 -3.36
CA ASP A 183 -2.37 2.11 -2.87
C ASP A 183 -3.67 1.99 -3.68
N ARG A 184 -4.46 3.08 -3.73
CA ARG A 184 -5.73 3.11 -4.48
C ARG A 184 -5.53 2.93 -5.97
N MET A 185 -4.48 3.51 -6.53
CA MET A 185 -4.16 3.36 -7.94
C MET A 185 -3.86 1.90 -8.31
N ASP A 186 -3.17 1.14 -7.46
CA ASP A 186 -2.95 -0.28 -7.75
C ASP A 186 -4.21 -1.09 -7.50
N TYR A 187 -4.81 -1.01 -6.29
CA TYR A 187 -5.87 -1.96 -5.96
C TYR A 187 -7.10 -1.80 -6.86
N LEU A 188 -7.47 -0.59 -7.28
CA LEU A 188 -8.62 -0.42 -8.18
C LEU A 188 -8.42 -1.14 -9.52
N LEU A 189 -7.25 -1.00 -10.14
CA LEU A 189 -6.95 -1.71 -11.38
C LEU A 189 -6.84 -3.22 -11.17
N ARG A 190 -6.18 -3.63 -10.10
CA ARG A 190 -5.97 -5.04 -9.76
C ARG A 190 -7.29 -5.74 -9.44
N ASP A 191 -8.11 -5.13 -8.61
CA ASP A 191 -9.42 -5.68 -8.25
C ASP A 191 -10.34 -5.74 -9.47
N SER A 192 -10.37 -4.68 -10.30
CA SER A 192 -11.09 -4.66 -11.57
C SER A 192 -10.67 -5.82 -12.49
N TYR A 193 -9.37 -6.04 -12.63
CA TYR A 193 -8.83 -7.14 -13.43
C TYR A 193 -9.28 -8.51 -12.90
N PHE A 194 -9.13 -8.75 -11.60
CA PHE A 194 -9.42 -10.06 -10.99
C PHE A 194 -10.91 -10.32 -10.74
N THR A 195 -11.74 -9.28 -10.64
CA THR A 195 -13.21 -9.42 -10.57
C THR A 195 -13.87 -9.39 -11.95
N SER A 196 -13.13 -9.03 -12.99
CA SER A 196 -13.65 -8.80 -14.36
C SER A 196 -14.72 -7.69 -14.43
N ILE A 197 -14.68 -6.71 -13.52
CA ILE A 197 -15.55 -5.53 -13.54
C ILE A 197 -14.89 -4.48 -14.45
N SER A 198 -15.28 -4.46 -15.73
CA SER A 198 -14.64 -3.60 -16.73
C SER A 198 -14.74 -2.10 -16.45
N ASN A 199 -15.83 -1.66 -15.80
CA ASN A 199 -16.04 -0.26 -15.42
C ASN A 199 -15.12 0.20 -14.26
N GLY A 200 -14.39 -0.69 -13.62
CA GLY A 200 -13.37 -0.39 -12.60
C GLY A 200 -12.00 -0.07 -13.19
N ASN A 201 -11.83 -0.13 -14.51
CA ASN A 201 -10.57 0.18 -15.20
C ASN A 201 -10.46 1.67 -15.53
N TYR A 202 -9.22 2.17 -15.58
CA TYR A 202 -8.87 3.56 -15.96
C TYR A 202 -7.42 3.63 -16.46
N ASP A 203 -7.06 4.72 -17.15
CA ASP A 203 -5.69 4.95 -17.63
C ASP A 203 -4.80 5.53 -16.52
N ILE A 204 -4.06 4.65 -15.82
CA ILE A 204 -3.16 5.04 -14.73
C ILE A 204 -2.05 6.00 -15.18
N ARG A 205 -1.52 5.84 -16.41
CA ARG A 205 -0.44 6.72 -16.90
C ARG A 205 -0.96 8.13 -17.14
N ARG A 206 -2.18 8.25 -17.64
CA ARG A 206 -2.84 9.53 -17.85
C ARG A 206 -3.23 10.17 -16.52
N LEU A 207 -3.67 9.37 -15.55
CA LEU A 207 -3.94 9.83 -14.19
C LEU A 207 -2.68 10.36 -13.51
N ILE A 208 -1.55 9.65 -13.56
CA ILE A 208 -0.26 10.14 -13.02
C ILE A 208 0.14 11.45 -13.68
N LYS A 209 0.02 11.57 -15.01
CA LYS A 209 0.31 12.82 -15.74
C LYS A 209 -0.61 13.98 -15.37
N SER A 210 -1.77 13.72 -14.79
CA SER A 210 -2.68 14.77 -14.34
C SER A 210 -2.26 15.40 -13.03
N LEU A 211 -1.38 14.76 -12.27
CA LEU A 211 -0.89 15.25 -10.98
C LEU A 211 0.15 16.35 -11.18
N ASP A 212 0.06 17.33 -10.32
CA ASP A 212 0.96 18.49 -10.28
C ASP A 212 1.25 18.83 -8.82
N VAL A 213 2.19 19.74 -8.57
CA VAL A 213 2.55 20.21 -7.23
C VAL A 213 2.25 21.70 -7.13
N ALA A 214 1.41 22.07 -6.20
CA ALA A 214 1.18 23.48 -5.85
C ALA A 214 1.95 23.85 -4.58
N CYS A 215 2.60 25.02 -4.59
CA CYS A 215 3.20 25.62 -3.42
C CYS A 215 2.26 26.70 -2.87
N GLN A 216 1.71 26.50 -1.68
CA GLN A 216 0.85 27.45 -1.01
C GLN A 216 1.36 27.68 0.42
N GLU A 217 1.64 28.92 0.78
CA GLU A 217 2.17 29.28 2.11
C GLU A 217 3.43 28.46 2.50
N SER A 218 4.37 28.32 1.56
CA SER A 218 5.59 27.51 1.69
C SER A 218 5.34 25.99 1.89
N LYS A 219 4.11 25.50 1.70
CA LYS A 219 3.79 24.08 1.79
C LYS A 219 3.46 23.49 0.42
N PHE A 220 4.04 22.33 0.13
CA PHE A 220 3.73 21.60 -1.09
C PHE A 220 2.49 20.72 -0.92
N ARG A 221 1.65 20.72 -1.95
CA ARG A 221 0.48 19.86 -2.02
C ARG A 221 0.35 19.27 -3.41
N ILE A 222 -0.04 18.01 -3.47
CA ILE A 222 -0.43 17.38 -4.72
C ILE A 222 -1.75 18.02 -5.17
N CYS A 223 -1.78 18.47 -6.39
CA CYS A 223 -2.95 19.03 -7.05
C CYS A 223 -3.17 18.37 -8.42
N VAL A 224 -4.25 18.72 -9.08
CA VAL A 224 -4.61 18.20 -10.39
C VAL A 224 -4.54 19.32 -11.40
N ASN A 225 -3.88 19.06 -12.51
CA ASN A 225 -3.85 19.98 -13.64
C ASN A 225 -5.20 19.93 -14.36
N GLU A 226 -5.87 21.08 -14.47
CA GLU A 226 -7.21 21.24 -15.05
C GLU A 226 -7.32 20.62 -16.47
N LYS A 227 -6.24 20.66 -17.24
CA LYS A 227 -6.16 20.06 -18.58
C LYS A 227 -6.52 18.57 -18.61
N TYR A 228 -6.32 17.88 -17.49
CA TYR A 228 -6.52 16.43 -17.36
C TYR A 228 -7.72 16.06 -16.47
N ILE A 229 -8.66 16.97 -16.24
CA ILE A 229 -9.79 16.73 -15.34
C ILE A 229 -10.59 15.46 -15.69
N SER A 230 -10.70 15.14 -16.98
CA SER A 230 -11.37 13.92 -17.45
C SER A 230 -10.73 12.63 -16.95
N SER A 231 -9.41 12.62 -16.69
CA SER A 231 -8.73 11.44 -16.14
C SER A 231 -9.06 11.24 -14.66
N ILE A 232 -9.30 12.32 -13.94
CA ILE A 232 -9.79 12.28 -12.55
C ILE A 232 -11.25 11.80 -12.50
N GLU A 233 -12.09 12.29 -13.40
CA GLU A 233 -13.48 11.84 -13.50
C GLU A 233 -13.55 10.33 -13.81
N GLU A 234 -12.74 9.84 -14.75
CA GLU A 234 -12.60 8.42 -15.07
C GLU A 234 -12.21 7.60 -13.83
N TYR A 235 -11.17 8.04 -13.10
CA TYR A 235 -10.73 7.40 -11.85
C TYR A 235 -11.81 7.38 -10.77
N ILE A 236 -12.51 8.49 -10.56
CA ILE A 236 -13.61 8.58 -9.58
C ILE A 236 -14.75 7.63 -9.97
N MET A 237 -15.08 7.56 -11.27
CA MET A 237 -16.12 6.67 -11.76
C MET A 237 -15.71 5.21 -11.64
N ALA A 238 -14.46 4.85 -11.96
CA ALA A 238 -13.93 3.51 -11.76
C ALA A 238 -14.05 3.09 -10.28
N ARG A 239 -13.63 3.96 -9.35
CA ARG A 239 -13.79 3.75 -7.91
C ARG A 239 -15.25 3.57 -7.49
N TYR A 240 -16.15 4.40 -8.01
CA TYR A 240 -17.57 4.29 -7.73
C TYR A 240 -18.13 2.92 -8.15
N TYR A 241 -17.80 2.45 -9.35
CA TYR A 241 -18.25 1.15 -9.83
C TYR A 241 -17.68 -0.01 -9.02
N MET A 242 -16.40 0.03 -8.66
CA MET A 242 -15.80 -0.99 -7.79
C MET A 242 -16.47 -1.04 -6.43
N HIS A 243 -16.78 0.12 -5.83
CA HIS A 243 -17.54 0.16 -4.56
C HIS A 243 -18.93 -0.44 -4.71
N LYS A 244 -19.66 -0.10 -5.78
CA LYS A 244 -21.03 -0.54 -6.01
C LYS A 244 -21.13 -2.02 -6.36
N GLU A 245 -20.25 -2.53 -7.22
CA GLU A 245 -20.38 -3.85 -7.81
C GLU A 245 -19.58 -4.92 -7.04
N ALA A 246 -18.42 -4.57 -6.48
CA ALA A 246 -17.59 -5.49 -5.71
C ALA A 246 -17.69 -5.22 -4.19
N TYR A 247 -17.08 -4.15 -3.70
CA TYR A 247 -16.84 -3.96 -2.26
C TYR A 247 -18.10 -3.92 -1.39
N GLN A 248 -19.23 -3.52 -1.95
CA GLN A 248 -20.55 -3.51 -1.28
C GLN A 248 -21.50 -4.60 -1.78
N HIS A 249 -20.96 -5.63 -2.45
CA HIS A 249 -21.80 -6.72 -2.94
C HIS A 249 -22.53 -7.41 -1.78
N PRO A 250 -23.89 -7.60 -1.84
CA PRO A 250 -24.68 -8.12 -0.71
C PRO A 250 -24.19 -9.45 -0.15
N VAL A 251 -23.77 -10.38 -1.01
CA VAL A 251 -23.24 -11.69 -0.58
C VAL A 251 -21.95 -11.53 0.21
N LYS A 252 -21.03 -10.64 -0.25
CA LYS A 252 -19.78 -10.33 0.46
C LYS A 252 -20.06 -9.77 1.86
N VAL A 253 -20.97 -8.81 1.95
CA VAL A 253 -21.36 -8.20 3.24
C VAL A 253 -21.95 -9.25 4.19
N GLN A 254 -22.80 -10.17 3.69
CA GLN A 254 -23.32 -11.27 4.49
C GLN A 254 -22.22 -12.21 4.99
N MET A 255 -21.26 -12.58 4.13
CA MET A 255 -20.13 -13.44 4.51
C MET A 255 -19.24 -12.78 5.56
N GLU A 256 -18.95 -11.49 5.43
CA GLU A 256 -18.21 -10.73 6.45
C GLU A 256 -18.96 -10.67 7.79
N ALA A 257 -20.27 -10.47 7.77
CA ALA A 257 -21.09 -10.51 8.98
C ALA A 257 -21.08 -11.90 9.67
N MET A 258 -21.00 -12.99 8.88
CA MET A 258 -20.82 -14.34 9.43
C MET A 258 -19.43 -14.51 10.03
N LEU A 259 -18.36 -14.04 9.35
CA LEU A 259 -17.00 -14.06 9.89
C LEU A 259 -16.88 -13.30 11.20
N VAL A 260 -17.52 -12.14 11.32
CA VAL A 260 -17.59 -11.38 12.58
C VAL A 260 -18.11 -12.24 13.71
N LYS A 261 -19.20 -12.97 13.49
CA LYS A 261 -19.79 -13.86 14.50
C LYS A 261 -18.90 -15.06 14.83
N ILE A 262 -18.25 -15.64 13.82
CA ILE A 262 -17.30 -16.76 14.01
C ILE A 262 -16.13 -16.31 14.88
N PHE A 263 -15.51 -15.18 14.53
CA PHE A 263 -14.36 -14.66 15.29
C PHE A 263 -14.76 -14.21 16.70
N ALA A 264 -15.91 -13.59 16.87
CA ALA A 264 -16.42 -13.23 18.20
C ALA A 264 -16.61 -14.48 19.09
N ARG A 265 -17.14 -15.54 18.51
CA ARG A 265 -17.28 -16.82 19.23
C ARG A 265 -15.94 -17.48 19.52
N ALA A 266 -15.02 -17.44 18.57
CA ALA A 266 -13.65 -17.96 18.76
C ALA A 266 -12.95 -17.22 19.91
N ARG A 267 -13.03 -15.88 19.92
CA ARG A 267 -12.48 -15.05 21.02
C ARG A 267 -13.08 -15.41 22.37
N GLU A 268 -14.40 -15.56 22.46
CA GLU A 268 -15.08 -15.97 23.71
C GLU A 268 -14.56 -17.32 24.20
N LEU A 269 -14.47 -18.32 23.31
CA LEU A 269 -13.95 -19.65 23.66
C LEU A 269 -12.50 -19.59 24.11
N TYR A 270 -11.67 -18.84 23.43
CA TYR A 270 -10.25 -18.64 23.78
C TYR A 270 -10.12 -18.03 25.19
N LEU A 271 -10.88 -16.99 25.51
CA LEU A 271 -10.88 -16.34 26.82
C LEU A 271 -11.38 -17.25 27.94
N THR A 272 -12.19 -18.26 27.61
CA THR A 272 -12.64 -19.29 28.57
C THR A 272 -11.68 -20.49 28.70
N GLY A 273 -10.49 -20.40 28.08
CA GLY A 273 -9.46 -21.44 28.14
C GLY A 273 -9.75 -22.68 27.30
N LYS A 274 -10.71 -22.60 26.35
CA LYS A 274 -10.98 -23.70 25.41
C LYS A 274 -10.01 -23.66 24.23
N THR A 275 -9.41 -24.80 23.92
CA THR A 275 -8.62 -24.97 22.71
C THR A 275 -9.53 -24.89 21.48
N LEU A 276 -9.20 -23.97 20.54
CA LEU A 276 -10.03 -23.74 19.36
C LEU A 276 -9.68 -24.67 18.19
N PHE A 277 -8.43 -25.15 18.18
CA PHE A 277 -7.89 -26.03 17.15
C PHE A 277 -7.18 -27.17 17.84
N ALA A 278 -7.34 -28.39 17.31
CA ALA A 278 -6.46 -29.50 17.66
C ALA A 278 -5.12 -29.29 16.95
N ASP A 279 -4.02 -29.56 17.63
CA ASP A 279 -2.66 -29.55 17.05
C ASP A 279 -2.54 -30.61 15.94
#